data_6cb82d946187038bd95223dc251cb680
#
_entry.id   6cb82d946187038bd95223dc251cb680
#
_cell.length_a   1.000
_cell.length_b   1.000
_cell.length_c   1.000
_cell.angle_alpha   90.00
_cell.angle_beta   90.00
_cell.angle_gamma   90.00
#
_symmetry.space_group_name_H-M   'P 1'
#
loop_
_entity.id
_entity.type
_entity.pdbx_description
1 polymer ?
#
loop_
_entity_poly.entity_id
_entity_poly.type
_entity_poly.pdbx_seq_one_letter_code
_entity_poly.pdbx_strand_id
1 'polypeptide(L)'
;MKKKKTFDMLNGSIWNKLILFALPLAASSILQQLFNAADVAVVGSFAGSGALAAVGANGPIINLLVNSFVGLSIGANVVIASFIGQNDEKRTSLAAHTSILMSVIIGIVLLFVGFFFARPILELMSTPDDIINLAEVYLKIYFIGVPFVMLYNFAAAVLRSKGDTQRPLIALFIGGVINIILNLFFVVVLHMSVEGVAIGTVVSNIFSSMMLLYWLMHETDALRIDLKELKINGRILKRIAKIGVPAGLQGMVFSISNVCIQSSLNALGSDAIAASSAALNYEYFAYYILSSFAQAAVTFIGQNYSAKKYDRCKKITLQSFLLGGATTMVACMIFVIFDHFFISFFTSDASVASLAYTRMKIILPFQFLNMSIEVFSSVMRGVGYSSVPAGICVAGICGVRLAYLYTIYPSIASYDHLLIIYPISWFVTVLALALVYFIHVRPKVYHHQGAVKKPNLLD
;
A
#
# COMPACT_ATOMS: atom_id res chain seq x y z
N MET A 1 20.08 -18.07 -26.43
CA MET A 1 19.52 -17.35 -25.26
C MET A 1 18.61 -18.31 -24.48
N LYS A 2 18.95 -18.65 -23.24
CA LYS A 2 18.06 -19.47 -22.38
C LYS A 2 16.75 -18.70 -22.16
N LYS A 3 15.60 -19.29 -22.57
CA LYS A 3 14.28 -18.75 -22.21
C LYS A 3 14.26 -18.54 -20.70
N LYS A 4 14.18 -17.28 -20.24
CA LYS A 4 13.95 -16.97 -18.83
C LYS A 4 12.69 -17.76 -18.41
N LYS A 5 12.81 -18.62 -17.39
CA LYS A 5 11.66 -19.33 -16.81
C LYS A 5 10.62 -18.29 -16.40
N THR A 6 9.53 -18.18 -17.15
CA THR A 6 8.41 -17.35 -16.77
C THR A 6 7.84 -17.87 -15.45
N PHE A 7 7.50 -16.97 -14.54
CA PHE A 7 6.92 -17.33 -13.24
C PHE A 7 5.48 -17.82 -13.46
N ASP A 8 5.31 -19.14 -13.61
CA ASP A 8 4.01 -19.76 -13.91
C ASP A 8 3.13 -19.83 -12.66
N MET A 9 2.10 -18.97 -12.57
CA MET A 9 1.13 -18.96 -11.47
C MET A 9 -0.01 -19.96 -11.65
N LEU A 10 -0.17 -20.50 -12.87
CA LEU A 10 -1.28 -21.37 -13.21
C LEU A 10 -1.03 -22.84 -12.86
N ASN A 11 0.23 -23.27 -12.73
CA ASN A 11 0.59 -24.67 -12.50
C ASN A 11 1.59 -24.81 -11.34
N GLY A 12 1.83 -26.03 -10.89
CA GLY A 12 2.82 -26.36 -9.86
C GLY A 12 2.44 -25.93 -8.43
N SER A 13 3.42 -25.93 -7.53
CA SER A 13 3.24 -25.62 -6.11
C SER A 13 2.79 -24.17 -5.90
N ILE A 14 1.68 -23.98 -5.20
CA ILE A 14 1.17 -22.66 -4.83
C ILE A 14 2.02 -22.09 -3.68
N TRP A 15 2.33 -22.92 -2.70
CA TRP A 15 3.01 -22.55 -1.46
C TRP A 15 4.34 -21.83 -1.72
N ASN A 16 5.25 -22.49 -2.46
CA ASN A 16 6.56 -21.92 -2.79
C ASN A 16 6.43 -20.63 -3.61
N LYS A 17 5.46 -20.59 -4.54
CA LYS A 17 5.27 -19.44 -5.42
C LYS A 17 4.68 -18.23 -4.69
N LEU A 18 3.78 -18.44 -3.73
CA LEU A 18 3.29 -17.37 -2.88
C LEU A 18 4.41 -16.74 -2.06
N ILE A 19 5.29 -17.55 -1.45
CA ILE A 19 6.43 -17.04 -0.70
C ILE A 19 7.40 -16.27 -1.61
N LEU A 20 7.79 -16.86 -2.75
CA LEU A 20 8.72 -16.24 -3.70
C LEU A 20 8.16 -14.93 -4.29
N PHE A 21 6.85 -14.79 -4.37
CA PHE A 21 6.19 -13.57 -4.82
C PHE A 21 6.06 -12.55 -3.68
N ALA A 22 5.64 -12.97 -2.50
CA ALA A 22 5.37 -12.10 -1.35
C ALA A 22 6.66 -11.53 -0.73
N LEU A 23 7.74 -12.32 -0.68
CA LEU A 23 8.98 -11.90 -0.02
C LEU A 23 9.60 -10.62 -0.62
N PRO A 24 9.76 -10.49 -1.96
CA PRO A 24 10.25 -9.24 -2.53
C PRO A 24 9.29 -8.05 -2.33
N LEU A 25 7.98 -8.29 -2.23
CA LEU A 25 7.01 -7.23 -1.94
C LEU A 25 7.15 -6.72 -0.50
N ALA A 26 7.27 -7.63 0.46
CA ALA A 26 7.51 -7.26 1.86
C ALA A 26 8.84 -6.49 2.00
N ALA A 27 9.90 -6.99 1.36
CA ALA A 27 11.19 -6.31 1.32
C ALA A 27 11.09 -4.90 0.70
N SER A 28 10.32 -4.73 -0.39
CA SER A 28 10.10 -3.41 -1.00
C SER A 28 9.43 -2.44 -0.04
N SER A 29 8.38 -2.88 0.67
CA SER A 29 7.66 -2.02 1.62
C SER A 29 8.51 -1.65 2.83
N ILE A 30 9.29 -2.59 3.36
CA ILE A 30 10.23 -2.35 4.45
C ILE A 30 11.34 -1.37 4.03
N LEU A 31 11.93 -1.58 2.84
CA LEU A 31 12.95 -0.67 2.30
C LEU A 31 12.40 0.73 2.09
N GLN A 32 11.19 0.86 1.56
CA GLN A 32 10.55 2.17 1.39
C GLN A 32 10.38 2.90 2.71
N GLN A 33 9.99 2.19 3.77
CA GLN A 33 9.90 2.77 5.12
C GLN A 33 11.27 3.19 5.67
N LEU A 34 12.31 2.38 5.44
CA LEU A 34 13.67 2.71 5.85
C LEU A 34 14.21 3.96 5.11
N PHE A 35 13.91 4.10 3.82
CA PHE A 35 14.29 5.30 3.07
C PHE A 35 13.54 6.53 3.55
N ASN A 36 12.25 6.44 3.84
CA ASN A 36 11.49 7.54 4.45
C ASN A 36 12.07 7.94 5.83
N ALA A 37 12.46 6.96 6.62
CA ALA A 37 13.10 7.22 7.91
C ALA A 37 14.49 7.90 7.74
N ALA A 38 15.26 7.51 6.73
CA ALA A 38 16.52 8.15 6.40
C ALA A 38 16.33 9.60 5.96
N ASP A 39 15.31 9.91 5.16
CA ASP A 39 14.96 11.27 4.74
C ASP A 39 14.70 12.16 5.97
N VAL A 40 13.85 11.67 6.89
CA VAL A 40 13.52 12.36 8.14
C VAL A 40 14.76 12.56 9.00
N ALA A 41 15.64 11.55 9.11
CA ALA A 41 16.87 11.63 9.87
C ALA A 41 17.85 12.66 9.30
N VAL A 42 18.01 12.73 7.98
CA VAL A 42 18.88 13.73 7.33
C VAL A 42 18.34 15.14 7.56
N VAL A 43 17.03 15.37 7.38
CA VAL A 43 16.42 16.68 7.64
C VAL A 43 16.56 17.08 9.10
N GLY A 44 16.24 16.18 10.03
CA GLY A 44 16.30 16.46 11.47
C GLY A 44 17.70 16.75 11.99
N SER A 45 18.72 16.05 11.45
CA SER A 45 20.10 16.20 11.88
C SER A 45 20.81 17.41 11.27
N PHE A 46 20.47 17.80 10.03
CA PHE A 46 21.27 18.79 9.27
C PHE A 46 20.50 20.02 8.82
N ALA A 47 19.16 19.97 8.70
CA ALA A 47 18.34 21.10 8.22
C ALA A 47 17.58 21.83 9.35
N GLY A 48 17.61 21.27 10.58
CA GLY A 48 17.02 21.90 11.76
C GLY A 48 15.54 21.53 12.01
N SER A 49 15.04 21.93 13.19
CA SER A 49 13.70 21.55 13.67
C SER A 49 12.55 22.10 12.83
N GLY A 50 12.66 23.31 12.30
CA GLY A 50 11.65 23.91 11.42
C GLY A 50 11.48 23.14 10.10
N ALA A 51 12.61 22.72 9.49
CA ALA A 51 12.57 21.90 8.28
C ALA A 51 11.97 20.51 8.57
N LEU A 52 12.33 19.90 9.69
CA LEU A 52 11.76 18.62 10.12
C LEU A 52 10.25 18.72 10.33
N ALA A 53 9.78 19.77 11.00
CA ALA A 53 8.36 20.02 11.19
C ALA A 53 7.62 20.24 9.88
N ALA A 54 8.21 20.98 8.93
CA ALA A 54 7.64 21.22 7.61
C ALA A 54 7.51 19.93 6.79
N VAL A 55 8.52 19.05 6.78
CA VAL A 55 8.45 17.73 6.13
C VAL A 55 7.39 16.87 6.79
N GLY A 56 7.34 16.85 8.13
CA GLY A 56 6.34 16.10 8.90
C GLY A 56 4.91 16.54 8.61
N ALA A 57 4.65 17.84 8.48
CA ALA A 57 3.33 18.40 8.17
C ALA A 57 2.77 17.90 6.82
N ASN A 58 3.64 17.56 5.85
CA ASN A 58 3.24 17.02 4.56
C ASN A 58 2.91 15.53 4.58
N GLY A 59 3.32 14.79 5.62
CA GLY A 59 3.16 13.35 5.73
C GLY A 59 1.75 12.83 5.46
N PRO A 60 0.70 13.36 6.09
CA PRO A 60 -0.69 12.92 5.84
C PRO A 60 -1.14 13.05 4.39
N ILE A 61 -0.79 14.15 3.72
CA ILE A 61 -1.14 14.38 2.30
C ILE A 61 -0.44 13.36 1.42
N ILE A 62 0.87 13.18 1.63
CA ILE A 62 1.69 12.24 0.86
C ILE A 62 1.17 10.81 1.04
N ASN A 63 0.88 10.39 2.27
CA ASN A 63 0.34 9.07 2.56
C ASN A 63 -1.01 8.83 1.88
N LEU A 64 -1.90 9.83 1.91
CA LEU A 64 -3.21 9.77 1.25
C LEU A 64 -3.04 9.60 -0.27
N LEU A 65 -2.14 10.34 -0.90
CA LEU A 65 -1.83 10.24 -2.33
C LEU A 65 -1.23 8.87 -2.67
N VAL A 66 -0.20 8.44 -1.95
CA VAL A 66 0.47 7.15 -2.20
C VAL A 66 -0.49 5.98 -2.06
N ASN A 67 -1.32 5.94 -0.99
CA ASN A 67 -2.32 4.89 -0.81
C ASN A 67 -3.35 4.86 -1.95
N SER A 68 -3.75 6.04 -2.46
CA SER A 68 -4.63 6.15 -3.63
C SER A 68 -3.97 5.55 -4.88
N PHE A 69 -2.70 5.85 -5.11
CA PHE A 69 -1.95 5.37 -6.29
C PHE A 69 -1.70 3.87 -6.23
N VAL A 70 -1.34 3.35 -5.07
CA VAL A 70 -1.22 1.91 -4.85
C VAL A 70 -2.54 1.22 -5.14
N GLY A 71 -3.66 1.74 -4.61
CA GLY A 71 -4.99 1.19 -4.86
C GLY A 71 -5.37 1.21 -6.35
N LEU A 72 -5.14 2.31 -7.05
CA LEU A 72 -5.38 2.40 -8.50
C LEU A 72 -4.52 1.40 -9.28
N SER A 73 -3.26 1.24 -8.92
CA SER A 73 -2.33 0.30 -9.57
C SER A 73 -2.74 -1.17 -9.38
N ILE A 74 -3.42 -1.51 -8.27
CA ILE A 74 -4.02 -2.84 -8.07
C ILE A 74 -5.05 -3.13 -9.17
N GLY A 75 -5.84 -2.13 -9.60
CA GLY A 75 -6.76 -2.27 -10.70
C GLY A 75 -6.08 -2.69 -12.00
N ALA A 76 -4.96 -2.04 -12.34
CA ALA A 76 -4.14 -2.41 -13.50
C ALA A 76 -3.58 -3.84 -13.36
N ASN A 77 -3.03 -4.19 -12.19
CA ASN A 77 -2.51 -5.53 -11.92
C ASN A 77 -3.57 -6.62 -12.14
N VAL A 78 -4.77 -6.47 -11.57
CA VAL A 78 -5.85 -7.46 -11.68
C VAL A 78 -6.34 -7.61 -13.12
N VAL A 79 -6.52 -6.51 -13.84
CA VAL A 79 -6.99 -6.55 -15.25
C VAL A 79 -5.96 -7.22 -16.15
N ILE A 80 -4.68 -6.87 -16.02
CA ILE A 80 -3.61 -7.48 -16.81
C ILE A 80 -3.44 -8.96 -16.42
N ALA A 81 -3.42 -9.29 -15.13
CA ALA A 81 -3.36 -10.67 -14.65
C ALA A 81 -4.53 -11.52 -15.19
N SER A 82 -5.73 -10.93 -15.28
CA SER A 82 -6.90 -11.57 -15.87
C SER A 82 -6.69 -11.92 -17.34
N PHE A 83 -6.14 -11.03 -18.16
CA PHE A 83 -5.87 -11.31 -19.57
C PHE A 83 -4.71 -12.31 -19.76
N ILE A 84 -3.69 -12.25 -18.91
CA ILE A 84 -2.64 -13.29 -18.88
C ILE A 84 -3.24 -14.66 -18.56
N GLY A 85 -4.15 -14.74 -17.58
CA GLY A 85 -4.86 -16.00 -17.26
C GLY A 85 -5.72 -16.54 -18.38
N GLN A 86 -6.28 -15.66 -19.24
CA GLN A 86 -7.03 -16.02 -20.45
C GLN A 86 -6.12 -16.37 -21.63
N ASN A 87 -4.82 -16.21 -21.50
CA ASN A 87 -3.85 -16.34 -22.58
C ASN A 87 -4.14 -15.40 -23.79
N ASP A 88 -4.68 -14.21 -23.50
CA ASP A 88 -5.02 -13.18 -24.49
C ASP A 88 -3.90 -12.12 -24.56
N GLU A 89 -2.91 -12.40 -25.39
CA GLU A 89 -1.73 -11.53 -25.55
C GLU A 89 -2.11 -10.12 -26.05
N LYS A 90 -3.08 -10.02 -26.96
CA LYS A 90 -3.51 -8.74 -27.53
C LYS A 90 -4.13 -7.83 -26.48
N ARG A 91 -5.06 -8.37 -25.65
CA ARG A 91 -5.67 -7.58 -24.56
C ARG A 91 -4.66 -7.33 -23.44
N THR A 92 -3.74 -8.25 -23.19
CA THR A 92 -2.64 -8.05 -22.22
C THR A 92 -1.78 -6.86 -22.59
N SER A 93 -1.32 -6.81 -23.86
CA SER A 93 -0.54 -5.67 -24.37
C SER A 93 -1.33 -4.35 -24.30
N LEU A 94 -2.57 -4.36 -24.77
CA LEU A 94 -3.42 -3.17 -24.75
C LEU A 94 -3.67 -2.66 -23.31
N ALA A 95 -3.80 -3.57 -22.33
CA ALA A 95 -3.97 -3.21 -20.92
C ALA A 95 -2.69 -2.65 -20.31
N ALA A 96 -1.52 -3.20 -20.66
CA ALA A 96 -0.25 -2.66 -20.23
C ALA A 96 -0.03 -1.23 -20.77
N HIS A 97 -0.22 -1.00 -22.07
CA HIS A 97 -0.10 0.33 -22.68
C HIS A 97 -1.11 1.34 -22.10
N THR A 98 -2.38 0.93 -21.93
CA THR A 98 -3.41 1.77 -21.27
C THR A 98 -3.00 2.15 -19.85
N SER A 99 -2.45 1.21 -19.08
CA SER A 99 -2.05 1.42 -17.70
C SER A 99 -0.90 2.43 -17.58
N ILE A 100 0.14 2.28 -18.42
CA ILE A 100 1.29 3.19 -18.42
C ILE A 100 0.86 4.61 -18.84
N LEU A 101 0.10 4.73 -19.94
CA LEU A 101 -0.35 6.05 -20.41
C LEU A 101 -1.28 6.72 -19.39
N MET A 102 -2.20 5.97 -18.79
CA MET A 102 -3.09 6.45 -17.73
C MET A 102 -2.29 6.99 -16.54
N SER A 103 -1.24 6.27 -16.11
CA SER A 103 -0.40 6.70 -14.98
C SER A 103 0.28 8.05 -15.23
N VAL A 104 0.78 8.25 -16.45
CA VAL A 104 1.42 9.52 -16.85
C VAL A 104 0.39 10.65 -16.87
N ILE A 105 -0.78 10.44 -17.50
CA ILE A 105 -1.82 11.47 -17.61
C ILE A 105 -2.34 11.87 -16.22
N ILE A 106 -2.70 10.91 -15.37
CA ILE A 106 -3.18 11.19 -14.02
C ILE A 106 -2.07 11.86 -13.19
N GLY A 107 -0.83 11.39 -13.33
CA GLY A 107 0.32 11.99 -12.66
C GLY A 107 0.52 13.46 -13.03
N ILE A 108 0.42 13.80 -14.32
CA ILE A 108 0.53 15.18 -14.81
C ILE A 108 -0.63 16.03 -14.29
N VAL A 109 -1.87 15.53 -14.32
CA VAL A 109 -3.02 16.24 -13.76
C VAL A 109 -2.81 16.54 -12.27
N LEU A 110 -2.37 15.54 -11.50
CA LEU A 110 -2.10 15.71 -10.08
C LEU A 110 -0.91 16.63 -9.78
N LEU A 111 0.10 16.66 -10.65
CA LEU A 111 1.19 17.63 -10.57
C LEU A 111 0.63 19.05 -10.60
N PHE A 112 -0.17 19.38 -11.61
CA PHE A 112 -0.75 20.74 -11.72
C PHE A 112 -1.71 21.04 -10.56
N VAL A 113 -2.61 20.11 -10.23
CA VAL A 113 -3.51 20.31 -9.09
C VAL A 113 -2.72 20.53 -7.80
N GLY A 114 -1.76 19.68 -7.50
CA GLY A 114 -0.98 19.79 -6.28
C GLY A 114 -0.09 21.02 -6.24
N PHE A 115 0.54 21.39 -7.37
CA PHE A 115 1.40 22.56 -7.44
C PHE A 115 0.62 23.87 -7.18
N PHE A 116 -0.57 24.01 -7.75
CA PHE A 116 -1.38 25.22 -7.57
C PHE A 116 -2.15 25.23 -6.25
N PHE A 117 -2.52 24.08 -5.72
CA PHE A 117 -3.32 23.96 -4.49
C PHE A 117 -2.49 23.57 -3.25
N ALA A 118 -1.14 23.51 -3.34
CA ALA A 118 -0.28 23.17 -2.21
C ALA A 118 -0.57 24.02 -0.97
N ARG A 119 -0.56 25.35 -1.12
CA ARG A 119 -0.81 26.27 0.00
C ARG A 119 -2.22 26.17 0.56
N PRO A 120 -3.30 26.24 -0.24
CA PRO A 120 -4.67 26.05 0.27
C PRO A 120 -4.87 24.73 1.02
N ILE A 121 -4.22 23.65 0.59
CA ILE A 121 -4.28 22.34 1.27
C ILE A 121 -3.62 22.42 2.65
N LEU A 122 -2.44 23.05 2.75
CA LEU A 122 -1.73 23.23 4.02
C LEU A 122 -2.49 24.13 5.00
N GLU A 123 -3.11 25.21 4.50
CA GLU A 123 -3.97 26.10 5.29
C GLU A 123 -5.21 25.35 5.81
N LEU A 124 -5.85 24.53 4.98
CA LEU A 124 -6.96 23.65 5.40
C LEU A 124 -6.56 22.67 6.48
N MET A 125 -5.31 22.23 6.50
CA MET A 125 -4.74 21.36 7.52
C MET A 125 -4.29 22.12 8.78
N SER A 126 -4.48 23.44 8.84
CA SER A 126 -4.05 24.29 9.95
C SER A 126 -2.54 24.18 10.23
N THR A 127 -1.74 24.12 9.15
CA THR A 127 -0.28 24.13 9.25
C THR A 127 0.17 25.46 9.84
N PRO A 128 1.04 25.48 10.89
CA PRO A 128 1.49 26.71 11.55
C PRO A 128 2.21 27.67 10.59
N ASP A 129 2.01 28.97 10.79
CA ASP A 129 2.50 30.03 9.89
C ASP A 129 4.04 30.11 9.82
N ASP A 130 4.73 29.68 10.88
CA ASP A 130 6.21 29.65 10.96
C ASP A 130 6.85 28.60 10.04
N ILE A 131 6.12 27.52 9.71
CA ILE A 131 6.63 26.43 8.87
C ILE A 131 5.92 26.29 7.53
N ILE A 132 4.77 26.97 7.32
CA ILE A 132 3.91 26.77 6.13
C ILE A 132 4.66 27.06 4.82
N ASN A 133 5.54 28.04 4.79
CA ASN A 133 6.32 28.37 3.60
C ASN A 133 7.31 27.25 3.23
N LEU A 134 7.98 26.66 4.22
CA LEU A 134 8.86 25.51 4.00
C LEU A 134 8.06 24.27 3.57
N ALA A 135 6.91 24.04 4.21
CA ALA A 135 6.02 22.92 3.88
C ALA A 135 5.45 23.08 2.44
N GLU A 136 5.11 24.29 2.02
CA GLU A 136 4.62 24.59 0.67
C GLU A 136 5.69 24.31 -0.38
N VAL A 137 6.93 24.75 -0.16
CA VAL A 137 8.05 24.49 -1.06
C VAL A 137 8.30 23.00 -1.21
N TYR A 138 8.37 22.28 -0.09
CA TYR A 138 8.53 20.82 -0.10
C TYR A 138 7.40 20.13 -0.88
N LEU A 139 6.16 20.49 -0.61
CA LEU A 139 4.98 19.88 -1.22
C LEU A 139 4.91 20.18 -2.73
N LYS A 140 5.22 21.39 -3.18
CA LYS A 140 5.29 21.75 -4.60
C LYS A 140 6.33 20.92 -5.34
N ILE A 141 7.54 20.78 -4.77
CA ILE A 141 8.60 19.96 -5.36
C ILE A 141 8.16 18.47 -5.40
N TYR A 142 7.55 17.97 -4.31
CA TYR A 142 7.03 16.60 -4.27
C TYR A 142 6.01 16.35 -5.38
N PHE A 143 5.09 17.30 -5.65
CA PHE A 143 4.10 17.17 -6.72
C PHE A 143 4.73 17.11 -8.12
N ILE A 144 5.90 17.74 -8.35
CA ILE A 144 6.66 17.56 -9.59
C ILE A 144 7.08 16.09 -9.75
N GLY A 145 7.33 15.38 -8.66
CA GLY A 145 7.69 13.96 -8.66
C GLY A 145 6.50 13.01 -8.83
N VAL A 146 5.25 13.45 -8.59
CA VAL A 146 4.05 12.58 -8.60
C VAL A 146 3.86 11.81 -9.91
N PRO A 147 4.08 12.36 -11.11
CA PRO A 147 4.01 11.58 -12.35
C PRO A 147 4.93 10.35 -12.36
N PHE A 148 6.11 10.47 -11.78
CA PHE A 148 7.09 9.39 -11.70
C PHE A 148 6.74 8.36 -10.62
N VAL A 149 6.18 8.81 -9.49
CA VAL A 149 5.62 7.90 -8.45
C VAL A 149 4.47 7.08 -9.04
N MET A 150 3.57 7.73 -9.80
CA MET A 150 2.48 7.04 -10.51
C MET A 150 3.03 6.04 -11.52
N LEU A 151 3.98 6.45 -12.36
CA LEU A 151 4.60 5.60 -13.36
C LEU A 151 5.28 4.38 -12.70
N TYR A 152 6.02 4.57 -11.59
CA TYR A 152 6.62 3.48 -10.85
C TYR A 152 5.56 2.47 -10.37
N ASN A 153 4.49 2.93 -9.72
CA ASN A 153 3.44 2.05 -9.17
C ASN A 153 2.75 1.24 -10.27
N PHE A 154 2.42 1.87 -11.41
CA PHE A 154 1.76 1.18 -12.52
C PHE A 154 2.72 0.25 -13.28
N ALA A 155 3.95 0.66 -13.54
CA ALA A 155 4.96 -0.21 -14.15
C ALA A 155 5.26 -1.44 -13.27
N ALA A 156 5.36 -1.24 -11.95
CA ALA A 156 5.48 -2.32 -10.99
C ALA A 156 4.24 -3.25 -11.01
N ALA A 157 3.03 -2.70 -11.12
CA ALA A 157 1.80 -3.48 -11.23
C ALA A 157 1.76 -4.32 -12.52
N VAL A 158 2.23 -3.78 -13.65
CA VAL A 158 2.39 -4.52 -14.91
C VAL A 158 3.35 -5.70 -14.74
N LEU A 159 4.52 -5.48 -14.12
CA LEU A 159 5.49 -6.57 -13.86
C LEU A 159 4.95 -7.62 -12.88
N ARG A 160 4.31 -7.18 -11.80
CA ARG A 160 3.68 -8.08 -10.81
C ARG A 160 2.59 -8.94 -11.42
N SER A 161 1.85 -8.45 -12.41
CA SER A 161 0.78 -9.20 -13.06
C SER A 161 1.26 -10.50 -13.72
N LYS A 162 2.53 -10.59 -14.14
CA LYS A 162 3.17 -11.81 -14.65
C LYS A 162 4.02 -12.57 -13.62
N GLY A 163 4.09 -12.09 -12.38
CA GLY A 163 4.84 -12.73 -11.30
C GLY A 163 6.20 -12.14 -10.99
N ASP A 164 6.58 -11.06 -11.64
CA ASP A 164 7.86 -10.42 -11.41
C ASP A 164 7.75 -9.36 -10.31
N THR A 165 8.18 -9.71 -9.13
CA THR A 165 8.26 -8.81 -7.96
C THR A 165 9.71 -8.39 -7.67
N GLN A 166 10.69 -9.03 -8.31
CA GLN A 166 12.12 -8.76 -8.07
C GLN A 166 12.58 -7.47 -8.73
N ARG A 167 12.19 -7.23 -10.00
CA ARG A 167 12.58 -6.01 -10.72
C ARG A 167 12.04 -4.74 -10.04
N PRO A 168 10.78 -4.65 -9.61
CA PRO A 168 10.32 -3.53 -8.80
C PRO A 168 11.12 -3.32 -7.50
N LEU A 169 11.50 -4.40 -6.80
CA LEU A 169 12.36 -4.33 -5.63
C LEU A 169 13.74 -3.75 -5.95
N ILE A 170 14.38 -4.24 -7.02
CA ILE A 170 15.72 -3.76 -7.43
C ILE A 170 15.66 -2.28 -7.81
N ALA A 171 14.64 -1.85 -8.58
CA ALA A 171 14.48 -0.45 -8.96
C ALA A 171 14.28 0.46 -7.74
N LEU A 172 13.49 0.01 -6.76
CA LEU A 172 13.28 0.73 -5.51
C LEU A 172 14.57 0.81 -4.69
N PHE A 173 15.32 -0.29 -4.58
CA PHE A 173 16.56 -0.33 -3.83
C PHE A 173 17.60 0.65 -4.41
N ILE A 174 17.82 0.60 -5.71
CA ILE A 174 18.77 1.51 -6.39
C ILE A 174 18.31 2.96 -6.25
N GLY A 175 17.01 3.23 -6.48
CA GLY A 175 16.45 4.58 -6.29
C GLY A 175 16.60 5.07 -4.85
N GLY A 176 16.38 4.22 -3.86
CA GLY A 176 16.54 4.59 -2.45
C GLY A 176 17.99 4.88 -2.07
N VAL A 177 18.95 4.13 -2.61
CA VAL A 177 20.39 4.45 -2.43
C VAL A 177 20.73 5.81 -3.05
N ILE A 178 20.24 6.06 -4.28
CA ILE A 178 20.40 7.37 -4.94
C ILE A 178 19.75 8.48 -4.09
N ASN A 179 18.57 8.25 -3.54
CA ASN A 179 17.88 9.21 -2.67
C ASN A 179 18.73 9.60 -1.46
N ILE A 180 19.28 8.62 -0.71
CA ILE A 180 20.13 8.90 0.45
C ILE A 180 21.38 9.70 0.04
N ILE A 181 22.04 9.31 -1.04
CA ILE A 181 23.24 10.01 -1.53
C ILE A 181 22.89 11.46 -1.90
N LEU A 182 21.79 11.67 -2.62
CA LEU A 182 21.36 13.01 -3.03
C LEU A 182 20.91 13.86 -1.84
N ASN A 183 20.20 13.29 -0.88
CA ASN A 183 19.80 14.01 0.33
C ASN A 183 21.02 14.50 1.12
N LEU A 184 22.01 13.63 1.33
CA LEU A 184 23.27 14.03 1.98
C LEU A 184 24.01 15.11 1.16
N PHE A 185 24.06 14.97 -0.15
CA PHE A 185 24.70 15.94 -1.03
C PHE A 185 24.00 17.30 -0.98
N PHE A 186 22.68 17.34 -1.16
CA PHE A 186 21.95 18.61 -1.16
C PHE A 186 21.90 19.27 0.22
N VAL A 187 21.69 18.50 1.27
CA VAL A 187 21.50 19.06 2.62
C VAL A 187 22.86 19.35 3.29
N VAL A 188 23.83 18.42 3.21
CA VAL A 188 25.10 18.57 3.95
C VAL A 188 26.12 19.38 3.14
N VAL A 189 26.21 19.14 1.81
CA VAL A 189 27.24 19.80 0.99
C VAL A 189 26.75 21.15 0.43
N LEU A 190 25.52 21.19 -0.07
CA LEU A 190 24.93 22.42 -0.63
C LEU A 190 24.16 23.26 0.39
N HIS A 191 24.04 22.82 1.63
CA HIS A 191 23.33 23.50 2.71
C HIS A 191 21.88 23.86 2.37
N MET A 192 21.22 23.03 1.53
CA MET A 192 19.80 23.18 1.21
C MET A 192 18.96 22.66 2.39
N SER A 193 17.78 23.23 2.57
CA SER A 193 16.83 22.82 3.60
C SER A 193 15.89 21.70 3.07
N VAL A 194 14.57 21.89 3.20
CA VAL A 194 13.53 20.95 2.75
C VAL A 194 13.58 20.72 1.24
N GLU A 195 14.04 21.70 0.48
CA GLU A 195 14.15 21.64 -0.98
C GLU A 195 15.12 20.52 -1.40
N GLY A 196 16.24 20.39 -0.70
CA GLY A 196 17.26 19.39 -1.01
C GLY A 196 16.72 17.96 -0.92
N VAL A 197 16.00 17.66 0.16
CA VAL A 197 15.39 16.35 0.34
C VAL A 197 14.24 16.10 -0.64
N ALA A 198 13.42 17.13 -0.91
CA ALA A 198 12.36 17.01 -1.90
C ALA A 198 12.91 16.72 -3.31
N ILE A 199 13.96 17.43 -3.73
CA ILE A 199 14.63 17.20 -5.01
C ILE A 199 15.26 15.80 -5.05
N GLY A 200 15.95 15.37 -3.98
CA GLY A 200 16.52 14.02 -3.89
C GLY A 200 15.45 12.93 -4.07
N THR A 201 14.31 13.10 -3.43
CA THR A 201 13.17 12.19 -3.54
C THR A 201 12.59 12.17 -4.97
N VAL A 202 12.44 13.33 -5.62
CA VAL A 202 11.95 13.41 -7.01
C VAL A 202 12.91 12.73 -7.96
N VAL A 203 14.21 13.03 -7.88
CA VAL A 203 15.23 12.44 -8.76
C VAL A 203 15.31 10.92 -8.59
N SER A 204 15.23 10.41 -7.37
CA SER A 204 15.23 8.98 -7.09
C SER A 204 13.99 8.28 -7.68
N ASN A 205 12.83 8.92 -7.60
CA ASN A 205 11.58 8.41 -8.20
C ASN A 205 11.64 8.43 -9.74
N ILE A 206 12.23 9.47 -10.35
CA ILE A 206 12.50 9.50 -11.78
C ILE A 206 13.36 8.30 -12.17
N PHE A 207 14.46 8.08 -11.47
CA PHE A 207 15.38 6.99 -11.78
C PHE A 207 14.69 5.62 -11.67
N SER A 208 13.99 5.35 -10.55
CA SER A 208 13.30 4.10 -10.33
C SER A 208 12.21 3.83 -11.36
N SER A 209 11.42 4.84 -11.71
CA SER A 209 10.34 4.70 -12.69
C SER A 209 10.85 4.51 -14.11
N MET A 210 11.90 5.26 -14.51
CA MET A 210 12.53 5.10 -15.81
C MET A 210 13.20 3.74 -15.96
N MET A 211 13.80 3.21 -14.89
CA MET A 211 14.39 1.87 -14.91
C MET A 211 13.32 0.78 -15.13
N LEU A 212 12.16 0.88 -14.48
CA LEU A 212 11.05 -0.04 -14.73
C LEU A 212 10.50 0.08 -16.14
N LEU A 213 10.34 1.32 -16.64
CA LEU A 213 9.88 1.56 -18.00
C LEU A 213 10.88 1.00 -19.03
N TYR A 214 12.18 1.21 -18.81
CA TYR A 214 13.24 0.64 -19.64
C TYR A 214 13.13 -0.90 -19.71
N TRP A 215 12.95 -1.58 -18.59
CA TRP A 215 12.77 -3.03 -18.59
C TRP A 215 11.50 -3.47 -19.31
N LEU A 216 10.39 -2.73 -19.16
CA LEU A 216 9.15 -3.03 -19.87
C LEU A 216 9.29 -2.83 -21.40
N MET A 217 10.07 -1.83 -21.85
CA MET A 217 10.34 -1.62 -23.28
C MET A 217 11.19 -2.75 -23.87
N HIS A 218 12.01 -3.43 -23.07
CA HIS A 218 12.89 -4.53 -23.50
C HIS A 218 12.31 -5.91 -23.17
N GLU A 219 11.02 -6.01 -22.80
CA GLU A 219 10.33 -7.29 -22.68
C GLU A 219 10.18 -7.98 -24.03
N THR A 220 10.05 -9.32 -23.98
CA THR A 220 9.88 -10.15 -25.16
C THR A 220 8.49 -10.77 -25.25
N ASP A 221 7.64 -10.47 -24.29
CA ASP A 221 6.27 -10.98 -24.18
C ASP A 221 5.21 -9.86 -24.43
N ALA A 222 3.95 -10.20 -24.24
CA ALA A 222 2.82 -9.28 -24.44
C ALA A 222 2.83 -8.04 -23.52
N LEU A 223 3.72 -7.99 -22.52
CA LEU A 223 3.90 -6.82 -21.62
C LEU A 223 4.92 -5.81 -22.14
N ARG A 224 5.55 -6.07 -23.30
CA ARG A 224 6.45 -5.11 -23.94
C ARG A 224 5.70 -3.81 -24.21
N ILE A 225 6.29 -2.71 -23.75
CA ILE A 225 5.76 -1.37 -24.00
C ILE A 225 6.49 -0.77 -25.20
N ASP A 226 5.74 -0.39 -26.22
CA ASP A 226 6.20 0.44 -27.31
C ASP A 226 5.61 1.85 -27.16
N LEU A 227 6.47 2.86 -27.00
CA LEU A 227 6.05 4.24 -26.79
C LEU A 227 5.22 4.79 -27.97
N LYS A 228 5.42 4.25 -29.19
CA LYS A 228 4.67 4.64 -30.39
C LYS A 228 3.25 4.06 -30.42
N GLU A 229 3.04 2.97 -29.69
CA GLU A 229 1.74 2.28 -29.61
C GLU A 229 0.94 2.64 -28.35
N LEU A 230 1.41 3.61 -27.56
CA LEU A 230 0.72 4.08 -26.38
C LEU A 230 -0.66 4.63 -26.75
N LYS A 231 -1.70 3.98 -26.25
CA LYS A 231 -3.09 4.30 -26.56
C LYS A 231 -3.99 3.92 -25.38
N ILE A 232 -4.93 4.78 -25.06
CA ILE A 232 -5.95 4.48 -24.07
C ILE A 232 -7.08 3.71 -24.71
N ASN A 233 -7.37 2.52 -24.18
CA ASN A 233 -8.59 1.80 -24.47
C ASN A 233 -9.64 2.09 -23.40
N GLY A 234 -10.72 2.76 -23.76
CA GLY A 234 -11.76 3.19 -22.83
C GLY A 234 -12.45 2.04 -22.08
N ARG A 235 -12.60 0.86 -22.71
CA ARG A 235 -13.18 -0.32 -22.02
C ARG A 235 -12.22 -0.87 -20.96
N ILE A 236 -10.94 -0.95 -21.28
CA ILE A 236 -9.90 -1.39 -20.34
C ILE A 236 -9.72 -0.37 -19.21
N LEU A 237 -9.69 0.92 -19.54
CA LEU A 237 -9.63 1.99 -18.55
C LEU A 237 -10.78 1.90 -17.54
N LYS A 238 -12.02 1.71 -18.04
CA LYS A 238 -13.21 1.53 -17.19
C LYS A 238 -13.06 0.33 -16.25
N ARG A 239 -12.49 -0.78 -16.73
CA ARG A 239 -12.22 -1.98 -15.90
C ARG A 239 -11.18 -1.71 -14.83
N ILE A 240 -10.06 -1.07 -15.19
CA ILE A 240 -9.01 -0.69 -14.25
C ILE A 240 -9.60 0.23 -13.17
N ALA A 241 -10.36 1.25 -13.57
CA ALA A 241 -11.00 2.18 -12.64
C ALA A 241 -12.04 1.48 -11.73
N LYS A 242 -12.85 0.57 -12.26
CA LYS A 242 -13.85 -0.20 -11.49
C LYS A 242 -13.23 -1.00 -10.35
N ILE A 243 -11.99 -1.44 -10.50
CA ILE A 243 -11.27 -2.20 -9.48
C ILE A 243 -10.39 -1.27 -8.65
N GLY A 244 -9.65 -0.38 -9.31
CA GLY A 244 -8.64 0.46 -8.67
C GLY A 244 -9.20 1.59 -7.83
N VAL A 245 -10.27 2.27 -8.31
CA VAL A 245 -10.86 3.39 -7.56
C VAL A 245 -11.41 2.94 -6.20
N PRO A 246 -12.22 1.87 -6.08
CA PRO A 246 -12.65 1.40 -4.77
C PRO A 246 -11.48 0.96 -3.88
N ALA A 247 -10.43 0.35 -4.44
CA ALA A 247 -9.25 -0.05 -3.68
C ALA A 247 -8.46 1.18 -3.17
N GLY A 248 -8.33 2.22 -3.98
CA GLY A 248 -7.72 3.49 -3.57
C GLY A 248 -8.52 4.21 -2.51
N LEU A 249 -9.84 4.31 -2.68
CA LEU A 249 -10.75 4.88 -1.68
C LEU A 249 -10.66 4.14 -0.35
N GLN A 250 -10.57 2.81 -0.37
CA GLN A 250 -10.37 2.04 0.86
C GLN A 250 -9.08 2.47 1.59
N GLY A 251 -7.97 2.60 0.89
CA GLY A 251 -6.70 3.06 1.47
C GLY A 251 -6.77 4.48 2.04
N MET A 252 -7.45 5.41 1.33
CA MET A 252 -7.68 6.79 1.81
C MET A 252 -8.49 6.82 3.10
N VAL A 253 -9.56 6.04 3.15
CA VAL A 253 -10.46 6.00 4.30
C VAL A 253 -9.76 5.38 5.53
N PHE A 254 -8.88 4.40 5.34
CA PHE A 254 -8.02 3.91 6.43
C PHE A 254 -7.14 5.04 6.99
N SER A 255 -6.53 5.86 6.12
CA SER A 255 -5.69 6.98 6.55
C SER A 255 -6.48 8.01 7.36
N ILE A 256 -7.68 8.38 6.91
CA ILE A 256 -8.57 9.30 7.63
C ILE A 256 -8.97 8.74 8.99
N SER A 257 -9.33 7.46 9.06
CA SER A 257 -9.68 6.81 10.33
C SER A 257 -8.54 6.85 11.34
N ASN A 258 -7.31 6.63 10.89
CA ASN A 258 -6.13 6.71 11.75
C ASN A 258 -5.86 8.14 12.26
N VAL A 259 -6.14 9.16 11.44
CA VAL A 259 -6.05 10.57 11.88
C VAL A 259 -7.06 10.87 13.00
N CYS A 260 -8.29 10.37 12.92
CA CYS A 260 -9.28 10.53 13.99
C CYS A 260 -8.83 9.88 15.32
N ILE A 261 -8.25 8.68 15.25
CA ILE A 261 -7.69 8.02 16.45
C ILE A 261 -6.50 8.82 17.00
N GLN A 262 -5.63 9.33 16.10
CA GLN A 262 -4.49 10.13 16.51
C GLN A 262 -4.91 11.40 17.24
N SER A 263 -5.99 12.05 16.84
CA SER A 263 -6.55 13.22 17.53
C SER A 263 -6.94 12.88 18.98
N SER A 264 -7.60 11.74 19.20
CA SER A 264 -7.95 11.27 20.53
C SER A 264 -6.71 10.87 21.35
N LEU A 265 -5.70 10.29 20.69
CA LEU A 265 -4.42 9.97 21.32
C LEU A 265 -3.67 11.21 21.78
N ASN A 266 -3.69 12.27 20.98
CA ASN A 266 -3.04 13.54 21.32
C ASN A 266 -3.62 14.17 22.60
N ALA A 267 -4.91 13.95 22.87
CA ALA A 267 -5.56 14.42 24.10
C ALA A 267 -5.09 13.68 25.37
N LEU A 268 -4.42 12.53 25.24
CA LEU A 268 -3.89 11.74 26.37
C LEU A 268 -2.49 12.17 26.82
N GLY A 269 -1.88 13.13 26.12
CA GLY A 269 -0.58 13.71 26.51
C GLY A 269 0.62 13.16 25.74
N SER A 270 1.78 13.76 26.02
CA SER A 270 3.04 13.50 25.31
C SER A 270 3.54 12.07 25.41
N ASP A 271 3.42 11.46 26.59
CA ASP A 271 3.89 10.10 26.84
C ASP A 271 3.14 9.07 26.01
N ALA A 272 1.79 9.24 25.89
CA ALA A 272 0.96 8.39 25.05
C ALA A 272 1.31 8.52 23.56
N ILE A 273 1.61 9.73 23.10
CA ILE A 273 2.04 10.01 21.73
C ILE A 273 3.40 9.34 21.45
N ALA A 274 4.37 9.55 22.34
CA ALA A 274 5.72 8.98 22.22
C ALA A 274 5.69 7.45 22.22
N ALA A 275 4.94 6.85 23.15
CA ALA A 275 4.76 5.42 23.27
C ALA A 275 4.12 4.81 22.02
N SER A 276 3.04 5.46 21.54
CA SER A 276 2.37 5.01 20.31
C SER A 276 3.27 5.11 19.09
N SER A 277 4.05 6.17 18.97
CA SER A 277 5.00 6.35 17.87
C SER A 277 6.09 5.27 17.84
N ALA A 278 6.59 4.85 19.00
CA ALA A 278 7.54 3.76 19.11
C ALA A 278 6.93 2.41 18.69
N ALA A 279 5.75 2.07 19.22
CA ALA A 279 5.08 0.81 18.94
C ALA A 279 4.57 0.69 17.48
N LEU A 280 4.13 1.80 16.86
CA LEU A 280 3.63 1.85 15.47
C LEU A 280 4.64 1.32 14.46
N ASN A 281 5.95 1.48 14.69
CA ASN A 281 6.95 0.93 13.78
C ASN A 281 6.81 -0.59 13.63
N TYR A 282 6.57 -1.31 14.71
CA TYR A 282 6.38 -2.77 14.70
C TYR A 282 5.05 -3.19 14.10
N GLU A 283 4.00 -2.38 14.28
CA GLU A 283 2.72 -2.56 13.59
C GLU A 283 2.88 -2.42 12.08
N TYR A 284 3.67 -1.46 11.59
CA TYR A 284 3.98 -1.30 10.17
C TYR A 284 4.76 -2.49 9.60
N PHE A 285 5.76 -3.01 10.31
CA PHE A 285 6.47 -4.22 9.88
C PHE A 285 5.51 -5.40 9.70
N ALA A 286 4.62 -5.64 10.68
CA ALA A 286 3.60 -6.66 10.59
C ALA A 286 2.66 -6.41 9.39
N TYR A 287 2.23 -5.16 9.18
CA TYR A 287 1.38 -4.77 8.06
C TYR A 287 2.05 -5.01 6.69
N TYR A 288 3.33 -4.71 6.55
CA TYR A 288 4.04 -4.94 5.28
C TYR A 288 4.16 -6.43 4.94
N ILE A 289 4.33 -7.28 5.94
CA ILE A 289 4.31 -8.73 5.74
C ILE A 289 2.94 -9.19 5.28
N LEU A 290 1.88 -8.87 6.01
CA LEU A 290 0.52 -9.33 5.68
C LEU A 290 0.03 -8.77 4.33
N SER A 291 0.31 -7.50 4.02
CA SER A 291 -0.11 -6.89 2.76
C SER A 291 0.59 -7.49 1.55
N SER A 292 1.82 -7.99 1.71
CA SER A 292 2.55 -8.65 0.63
C SER A 292 1.90 -9.97 0.22
N PHE A 293 1.41 -10.77 1.17
CA PHE A 293 0.63 -11.98 0.88
C PHE A 293 -0.74 -11.66 0.30
N ALA A 294 -1.37 -10.58 0.74
CA ALA A 294 -2.63 -10.10 0.17
C ALA A 294 -2.46 -9.66 -1.31
N GLN A 295 -1.37 -8.95 -1.62
CA GLN A 295 -1.03 -8.60 -3.01
C GLN A 295 -0.68 -9.84 -3.86
N ALA A 296 -0.03 -10.84 -3.28
CA ALA A 296 0.17 -12.12 -3.95
C ALA A 296 -1.19 -12.78 -4.25
N ALA A 297 -2.08 -12.85 -3.26
CA ALA A 297 -3.40 -13.44 -3.42
C ALA A 297 -4.20 -12.79 -4.56
N VAL A 298 -4.27 -11.46 -4.64
CA VAL A 298 -5.02 -10.77 -5.69
C VAL A 298 -4.52 -11.11 -7.09
N THR A 299 -3.20 -11.17 -7.27
CA THR A 299 -2.59 -11.47 -8.58
C THR A 299 -2.80 -12.92 -8.99
N PHE A 300 -2.55 -13.86 -8.07
CA PHE A 300 -2.74 -15.29 -8.31
C PHE A 300 -4.21 -15.64 -8.58
N ILE A 301 -5.13 -15.06 -7.80
CA ILE A 301 -6.58 -15.24 -8.02
C ILE A 301 -6.99 -14.66 -9.36
N GLY A 302 -6.55 -13.46 -9.73
CA GLY A 302 -6.86 -12.82 -11.00
C GLY A 302 -6.50 -13.70 -12.20
N GLN A 303 -5.29 -14.30 -12.22
CA GLN A 303 -4.87 -15.22 -13.28
C GLN A 303 -5.65 -16.54 -13.25
N ASN A 304 -5.73 -17.20 -12.08
CA ASN A 304 -6.34 -18.53 -11.98
C ASN A 304 -7.85 -18.51 -12.19
N TYR A 305 -8.55 -17.49 -11.71
CA TYR A 305 -9.97 -17.30 -11.94
C TYR A 305 -10.28 -17.13 -13.43
N SER A 306 -9.52 -16.28 -14.11
CA SER A 306 -9.68 -16.01 -15.54
C SER A 306 -9.29 -17.20 -16.40
N ALA A 307 -8.38 -18.06 -15.92
CA ALA A 307 -8.05 -19.35 -16.51
C ALA A 307 -9.07 -20.46 -16.15
N LYS A 308 -10.17 -20.15 -15.44
CA LYS A 308 -11.19 -21.10 -14.97
C LYS A 308 -10.67 -22.20 -14.03
N LYS A 309 -9.53 -21.96 -13.36
CA LYS A 309 -8.93 -22.90 -12.39
C LYS A 309 -9.49 -22.66 -10.98
N TYR A 310 -10.79 -22.82 -10.81
CA TYR A 310 -11.52 -22.46 -9.58
C TYR A 310 -11.05 -23.20 -8.31
N ASP A 311 -10.75 -24.50 -8.42
CA ASP A 311 -10.22 -25.26 -7.28
C ASP A 311 -8.84 -24.78 -6.86
N ARG A 312 -8.04 -24.30 -7.82
CA ARG A 312 -6.78 -23.68 -7.51
C ARG A 312 -6.96 -22.34 -6.81
N CYS A 313 -7.98 -21.56 -7.17
CA CYS A 313 -8.35 -20.33 -6.45
C CYS A 313 -8.69 -20.60 -4.97
N LYS A 314 -9.47 -21.67 -4.68
CA LYS A 314 -9.76 -22.07 -3.29
C LYS A 314 -8.48 -22.39 -2.51
N LYS A 315 -7.56 -23.14 -3.12
CA LYS A 315 -6.26 -23.47 -2.51
C LYS A 315 -5.39 -22.23 -2.30
N ILE A 316 -5.35 -21.29 -3.27
CA ILE A 316 -4.63 -20.03 -3.16
C ILE A 316 -5.18 -19.22 -1.99
N THR A 317 -6.51 -19.09 -1.86
CA THR A 317 -7.16 -18.39 -0.76
C THR A 317 -6.74 -18.98 0.58
N LEU A 318 -6.88 -20.30 0.76
CA LEU A 318 -6.50 -20.98 2.00
C LEU A 318 -5.01 -20.81 2.33
N GLN A 319 -4.15 -21.01 1.33
CA GLN A 319 -2.70 -20.92 1.55
C GLN A 319 -2.23 -19.49 1.81
N SER A 320 -2.91 -18.48 1.26
CA SER A 320 -2.64 -17.08 1.58
C SER A 320 -2.99 -16.76 3.04
N PHE A 321 -4.12 -17.29 3.55
CA PHE A 321 -4.44 -17.18 4.98
C PHE A 321 -3.42 -17.89 5.87
N LEU A 322 -3.05 -19.13 5.54
CA LEU A 322 -2.14 -19.93 6.35
C LEU A 322 -0.73 -19.35 6.37
N LEU A 323 -0.17 -19.05 5.19
CA LEU A 323 1.19 -18.51 5.08
C LEU A 323 1.28 -17.08 5.61
N GLY A 324 0.40 -16.20 5.12
CA GLY A 324 0.41 -14.81 5.55
C GLY A 324 0.06 -14.68 7.03
N GLY A 325 -0.91 -15.45 7.52
CA GLY A 325 -1.25 -15.52 8.94
C GLY A 325 -0.10 -16.02 9.79
N ALA A 326 0.49 -17.17 9.45
CA ALA A 326 1.59 -17.74 10.22
C ALA A 326 2.82 -16.82 10.25
N THR A 327 3.24 -16.28 9.09
CA THR A 327 4.41 -15.39 9.04
C THR A 327 4.18 -14.08 9.79
N THR A 328 2.99 -13.47 9.66
CA THR A 328 2.64 -12.26 10.40
C THR A 328 2.58 -12.52 11.90
N MET A 329 1.92 -13.62 12.33
CA MET A 329 1.81 -13.93 13.75
C MET A 329 3.15 -14.29 14.38
N VAL A 330 4.03 -15.01 13.67
CA VAL A 330 5.38 -15.27 14.17
C VAL A 330 6.14 -13.96 14.38
N ALA A 331 6.09 -13.02 13.42
CA ALA A 331 6.72 -11.72 13.58
C ALA A 331 6.12 -10.93 14.76
N CYS A 332 4.79 -10.88 14.88
CA CYS A 332 4.11 -10.20 15.98
C CYS A 332 4.45 -10.82 17.34
N MET A 333 4.52 -12.15 17.43
CA MET A 333 4.90 -12.83 18.68
C MET A 333 6.34 -12.53 19.07
N ILE A 334 7.27 -12.48 18.11
CA ILE A 334 8.66 -12.07 18.39
C ILE A 334 8.68 -10.64 18.95
N PHE A 335 7.94 -9.71 18.36
CA PHE A 335 7.88 -8.34 18.86
C PHE A 335 7.25 -8.23 20.27
N VAL A 336 6.22 -9.03 20.57
CA VAL A 336 5.56 -9.03 21.88
C VAL A 336 6.39 -9.72 22.94
N ILE A 337 7.06 -10.84 22.64
CA ILE A 337 7.88 -11.58 23.60
C ILE A 337 9.14 -10.79 23.97
N PHE A 338 9.71 -10.09 23.01
CA PHE A 338 10.91 -9.30 23.19
C PHE A 338 10.61 -7.78 23.21
N ASP A 339 9.42 -7.38 23.69
CA ASP A 339 8.96 -5.99 23.69
C ASP A 339 9.95 -5.03 24.38
N HIS A 340 10.52 -5.42 25.51
CA HIS A 340 11.54 -4.63 26.22
C HIS A 340 12.77 -4.35 25.34
N PHE A 341 13.28 -5.35 24.64
CA PHE A 341 14.41 -5.20 23.72
C PHE A 341 14.06 -4.25 22.56
N PHE A 342 12.93 -4.44 21.94
CA PHE A 342 12.54 -3.64 20.79
C PHE A 342 12.20 -2.19 21.15
N ILE A 343 11.51 -1.95 22.27
CA ILE A 343 11.15 -0.59 22.68
C ILE A 343 12.37 0.18 23.20
N SER A 344 13.38 -0.49 23.76
CA SER A 344 14.62 0.17 24.21
C SER A 344 15.38 0.92 23.11
N PHE A 345 15.14 0.60 21.83
CA PHE A 345 15.71 1.36 20.71
C PHE A 345 15.08 2.75 20.54
N PHE A 346 13.90 2.98 21.09
CA PHE A 346 13.16 4.24 20.91
C PHE A 346 13.10 5.09 22.16
N THR A 347 13.10 4.49 23.35
CA THR A 347 12.99 5.23 24.60
C THR A 347 13.64 4.49 25.76
N SER A 348 14.24 5.27 26.66
CA SER A 348 14.71 4.84 27.96
C SER A 348 13.78 5.27 29.13
N ASP A 349 12.73 6.06 28.81
CA ASP A 349 11.74 6.49 29.78
C ASP A 349 10.79 5.33 30.14
N ALA A 350 10.69 5.01 31.42
CA ALA A 350 9.90 3.88 31.90
C ALA A 350 8.39 4.07 31.72
N SER A 351 7.88 5.31 31.80
CA SER A 351 6.46 5.62 31.61
C SER A 351 6.06 5.41 30.14
N VAL A 352 6.84 5.96 29.23
CA VAL A 352 6.65 5.82 27.78
C VAL A 352 6.79 4.35 27.36
N ALA A 353 7.80 3.65 27.86
CA ALA A 353 8.01 2.23 27.56
C ALA A 353 6.82 1.36 28.01
N SER A 354 6.29 1.59 29.22
CA SER A 354 5.13 0.85 29.74
C SER A 354 3.89 0.99 28.83
N LEU A 355 3.58 2.20 28.37
CA LEU A 355 2.49 2.47 27.45
C LEU A 355 2.75 1.81 26.07
N ALA A 356 3.99 1.83 25.59
CA ALA A 356 4.35 1.18 24.33
C ALA A 356 4.17 -0.36 24.40
N TYR A 357 4.56 -1.00 25.52
CA TYR A 357 4.32 -2.43 25.75
C TYR A 357 2.82 -2.74 25.75
N THR A 358 2.02 -1.91 26.41
CA THR A 358 0.56 -2.05 26.42
C THR A 358 0.00 -2.02 25.01
N ARG A 359 0.42 -1.07 24.19
CA ARG A 359 -0.02 -0.98 22.78
C ARG A 359 0.38 -2.22 21.99
N MET A 360 1.62 -2.67 22.11
CA MET A 360 2.08 -3.88 21.40
C MET A 360 1.27 -5.11 21.80
N LYS A 361 0.98 -5.29 23.12
CA LYS A 361 0.21 -6.42 23.66
C LYS A 361 -1.26 -6.39 23.27
N ILE A 362 -1.87 -5.20 23.07
CA ILE A 362 -3.26 -5.07 22.64
C ILE A 362 -3.42 -5.24 21.13
N ILE A 363 -2.49 -4.74 20.32
CA ILE A 363 -2.70 -4.66 18.85
C ILE A 363 -2.06 -5.84 18.11
N LEU A 364 -0.80 -6.17 18.40
CA LEU A 364 -0.07 -7.16 17.60
C LEU A 364 -0.68 -8.58 17.63
N PRO A 365 -1.21 -9.10 18.76
CA PRO A 365 -1.83 -10.41 18.76
C PRO A 365 -3.07 -10.52 17.85
N PHE A 366 -3.72 -9.40 17.55
CA PHE A 366 -4.92 -9.37 16.71
C PHE A 366 -4.63 -9.03 15.23
N GLN A 367 -3.37 -8.94 14.82
CA GLN A 367 -3.01 -8.69 13.41
C GLN A 367 -3.50 -9.80 12.46
N PHE A 368 -3.83 -11.00 12.95
CA PHE A 368 -4.48 -12.03 12.14
C PHE A 368 -5.88 -11.60 11.63
N LEU A 369 -6.61 -10.74 12.37
CA LEU A 369 -7.85 -10.14 11.89
C LEU A 369 -7.59 -9.18 10.73
N ASN A 370 -6.59 -8.31 10.88
CA ASN A 370 -6.17 -7.40 9.80
C ASN A 370 -5.72 -8.18 8.56
N MET A 371 -4.93 -9.26 8.75
CA MET A 371 -4.58 -10.19 7.67
C MET A 371 -5.82 -10.77 6.98
N SER A 372 -6.84 -11.15 7.75
CA SER A 372 -8.07 -11.71 7.22
C SER A 372 -8.84 -10.69 6.37
N ILE A 373 -8.90 -9.42 6.80
CA ILE A 373 -9.48 -8.31 6.01
C ILE A 373 -8.77 -8.19 4.66
N GLU A 374 -7.45 -8.15 4.68
CA GLU A 374 -6.65 -7.96 3.48
C GLU A 374 -6.76 -9.14 2.50
N VAL A 375 -6.76 -10.39 2.99
CA VAL A 375 -6.90 -11.57 2.12
C VAL A 375 -8.30 -11.67 1.54
N PHE A 376 -9.38 -11.52 2.33
CA PHE A 376 -10.75 -11.52 1.78
C PHE A 376 -10.94 -10.42 0.75
N SER A 377 -10.48 -9.20 1.04
CA SER A 377 -10.56 -8.07 0.12
C SER A 377 -9.79 -8.36 -1.19
N SER A 378 -8.59 -8.92 -1.09
CA SER A 378 -7.73 -9.24 -2.23
C SER A 378 -8.31 -10.36 -3.09
N VAL A 379 -8.84 -11.41 -2.48
CA VAL A 379 -9.51 -12.51 -3.20
C VAL A 379 -10.74 -11.98 -3.94
N MET A 380 -11.58 -11.18 -3.29
CA MET A 380 -12.76 -10.58 -3.94
C MET A 380 -12.37 -9.63 -5.09
N ARG A 381 -11.32 -8.82 -4.92
CA ARG A 381 -10.80 -7.96 -6.00
C ARG A 381 -10.26 -8.80 -7.17
N GLY A 382 -9.55 -9.88 -6.89
CA GLY A 382 -9.00 -10.79 -7.92
C GLY A 382 -10.07 -11.41 -8.81
N VAL A 383 -11.28 -11.59 -8.30
CA VAL A 383 -12.44 -12.07 -9.09
C VAL A 383 -13.34 -10.94 -9.62
N GLY A 384 -12.93 -9.66 -9.43
CA GLY A 384 -13.61 -8.49 -9.96
C GLY A 384 -14.59 -7.77 -9.02
N TYR A 385 -14.79 -8.25 -7.79
CA TYR A 385 -15.60 -7.59 -6.76
C TYR A 385 -14.75 -6.64 -5.92
N SER A 386 -14.50 -5.41 -6.37
CA SER A 386 -13.68 -4.44 -5.63
C SER A 386 -14.51 -3.49 -4.76
N SER A 387 -15.67 -3.06 -5.24
CA SER A 387 -16.53 -2.12 -4.49
C SER A 387 -17.12 -2.72 -3.22
N VAL A 388 -17.38 -4.03 -3.23
CA VAL A 388 -17.98 -4.73 -2.07
C VAL A 388 -17.03 -4.72 -0.87
N PRO A 389 -15.79 -5.26 -0.97
CA PRO A 389 -14.86 -5.21 0.17
C PRO A 389 -14.51 -3.78 0.57
N ALA A 390 -14.39 -2.84 -0.39
CA ALA A 390 -14.13 -1.44 -0.07
C ALA A 390 -15.25 -0.84 0.78
N GLY A 391 -16.52 -1.03 0.41
CA GLY A 391 -17.67 -0.54 1.19
C GLY A 391 -17.74 -1.15 2.59
N ILE A 392 -17.50 -2.46 2.72
CA ILE A 392 -17.48 -3.15 4.02
C ILE A 392 -16.34 -2.62 4.90
N CYS A 393 -15.15 -2.42 4.34
CA CYS A 393 -14.01 -1.87 5.09
C CYS A 393 -14.26 -0.42 5.54
N VAL A 394 -14.87 0.42 4.68
CA VAL A 394 -15.25 1.78 5.06
C VAL A 394 -16.24 1.76 6.22
N ALA A 395 -17.30 0.98 6.13
CA ALA A 395 -18.30 0.89 7.19
C ALA A 395 -17.76 0.23 8.47
N GLY A 396 -17.03 -0.89 8.33
CA GLY A 396 -16.55 -1.68 9.46
C GLY A 396 -15.36 -1.06 10.18
N ILE A 397 -14.45 -0.40 9.46
CA ILE A 397 -13.28 0.24 10.10
C ILE A 397 -13.61 1.68 10.46
N CYS A 398 -13.94 2.54 9.51
CA CYS A 398 -14.20 3.94 9.83
C CYS A 398 -15.51 4.11 10.60
N GLY A 399 -16.59 3.49 10.15
CA GLY A 399 -17.89 3.62 10.81
C GLY A 399 -17.84 3.17 12.26
N VAL A 400 -17.30 1.97 12.53
CA VAL A 400 -17.19 1.45 13.90
C VAL A 400 -16.25 2.28 14.76
N ARG A 401 -15.11 2.71 14.23
CA ARG A 401 -14.14 3.53 14.97
C ARG A 401 -14.72 4.90 15.33
N LEU A 402 -15.34 5.59 14.37
CA LEU A 402 -15.97 6.88 14.63
C LEU A 402 -17.13 6.75 15.61
N ALA A 403 -18.00 5.75 15.43
CA ALA A 403 -19.07 5.49 16.38
C ALA A 403 -18.52 5.29 17.80
N TYR A 404 -17.51 4.45 17.96
CA TYR A 404 -16.88 4.21 19.27
C TYR A 404 -16.27 5.49 19.86
N LEU A 405 -15.51 6.24 19.08
CA LEU A 405 -14.82 7.46 19.54
C LEU A 405 -15.80 8.56 20.01
N TYR A 406 -16.97 8.67 19.37
CA TYR A 406 -17.94 9.71 19.72
C TYR A 406 -19.03 9.27 20.70
N THR A 407 -19.25 7.96 20.91
CA THR A 407 -20.32 7.48 21.80
C THR A 407 -19.80 6.83 23.08
N ILE A 408 -18.84 5.92 22.98
CA ILE A 408 -18.38 5.10 24.13
C ILE A 408 -17.11 5.69 24.75
N TYR A 409 -16.13 6.02 23.94
CA TYR A 409 -14.81 6.47 24.41
C TYR A 409 -14.86 7.69 25.34
N PRO A 410 -15.71 8.71 25.15
CA PRO A 410 -15.75 9.88 26.04
C PRO A 410 -16.07 9.54 27.50
N SER A 411 -16.79 8.46 27.76
CA SER A 411 -17.16 8.01 29.11
C SER A 411 -16.06 7.21 29.83
N ILE A 412 -15.08 6.70 29.07
CA ILE A 412 -14.01 5.81 29.57
C ILE A 412 -12.62 6.20 29.08
N ALA A 413 -12.42 7.48 28.78
CA ALA A 413 -11.23 8.01 28.13
C ALA A 413 -9.92 7.57 28.80
N SER A 414 -9.29 6.53 28.27
CA SER A 414 -8.00 6.03 28.68
C SER A 414 -7.23 5.46 27.49
N TYR A 415 -5.92 5.29 27.66
CA TYR A 415 -5.05 4.78 26.61
C TYR A 415 -5.45 3.38 26.15
N ASP A 416 -5.69 2.46 27.08
CA ASP A 416 -6.04 1.07 26.78
C ASP A 416 -7.40 0.97 26.04
N HIS A 417 -8.39 1.72 26.48
CA HIS A 417 -9.69 1.76 25.82
C HIS A 417 -9.64 2.38 24.43
N LEU A 418 -8.73 3.36 24.20
CA LEU A 418 -8.50 3.88 22.86
C LEU A 418 -7.91 2.80 21.92
N LEU A 419 -7.04 1.94 22.44
CA LEU A 419 -6.37 0.92 21.61
C LEU A 419 -7.28 -0.27 21.28
N ILE A 420 -8.20 -0.64 22.16
CA ILE A 420 -9.14 -1.77 21.96
C ILE A 420 -10.02 -1.56 20.71
N ILE A 421 -10.22 -0.33 20.24
CA ILE A 421 -11.01 -0.08 19.02
C ILE A 421 -10.41 -0.72 17.78
N TYR A 422 -9.09 -0.93 17.72
CA TYR A 422 -8.45 -1.59 16.58
C TYR A 422 -8.94 -3.03 16.41
N PRO A 423 -8.78 -3.95 17.40
CA PRO A 423 -9.28 -5.31 17.26
C PRO A 423 -10.80 -5.38 17.14
N ILE A 424 -11.58 -4.51 17.79
CA ILE A 424 -13.03 -4.49 17.65
C ILE A 424 -13.44 -4.19 16.21
N SER A 425 -12.90 -3.11 15.62
CA SER A 425 -13.22 -2.72 14.25
C SER A 425 -12.78 -3.79 13.24
N TRP A 426 -11.63 -4.42 13.44
CA TRP A 426 -11.17 -5.53 12.60
C TRP A 426 -12.08 -6.74 12.71
N PHE A 427 -12.50 -7.12 13.90
CA PHE A 427 -13.38 -8.26 14.11
C PHE A 427 -14.72 -8.09 13.39
N VAL A 428 -15.38 -6.94 13.57
CA VAL A 428 -16.64 -6.60 12.89
C VAL A 428 -16.46 -6.64 11.36
N THR A 429 -15.37 -6.07 10.87
CA THR A 429 -15.06 -6.04 9.42
C THR A 429 -14.80 -7.43 8.86
N VAL A 430 -14.03 -8.28 9.57
CA VAL A 430 -13.80 -9.67 9.16
C VAL A 430 -15.07 -10.46 9.08
N LEU A 431 -15.95 -10.36 10.09
CA LEU A 431 -17.25 -11.05 10.08
C LEU A 431 -18.09 -10.66 8.86
N ALA A 432 -18.19 -9.36 8.59
CA ALA A 432 -18.95 -8.87 7.43
C ALA A 432 -18.33 -9.35 6.09
N LEU A 433 -17.00 -9.27 5.94
CA LEU A 433 -16.30 -9.76 4.76
C LEU A 433 -16.44 -11.27 4.58
N ALA A 434 -16.31 -12.04 5.66
CA ALA A 434 -16.45 -13.48 5.62
C ALA A 434 -17.87 -13.89 5.24
N LEU A 435 -18.91 -13.27 5.84
CA LEU A 435 -20.30 -13.52 5.50
C LEU A 435 -20.57 -13.26 4.01
N VAL A 436 -20.16 -12.10 3.50
CA VAL A 436 -20.35 -11.77 2.10
C VAL A 436 -19.54 -12.70 1.18
N TYR A 437 -18.31 -13.03 1.56
CA TYR A 437 -17.48 -13.96 0.77
C TYR A 437 -18.11 -15.35 0.70
N PHE A 438 -18.52 -15.95 1.82
CA PHE A 438 -19.04 -17.32 1.84
C PHE A 438 -20.46 -17.43 1.27
N ILE A 439 -21.33 -16.43 1.52
CA ILE A 439 -22.74 -16.48 1.10
C ILE A 439 -22.91 -16.00 -0.36
N HIS A 440 -22.21 -14.95 -0.78
CA HIS A 440 -22.48 -14.31 -2.07
C HIS A 440 -21.37 -14.50 -3.12
N VAL A 441 -20.09 -14.41 -2.71
CA VAL A 441 -18.99 -14.44 -3.67
C VAL A 441 -18.60 -15.87 -4.02
N ARG A 442 -18.32 -16.68 -3.03
CA ARG A 442 -17.87 -18.06 -3.19
C ARG A 442 -18.84 -18.92 -4.02
N PRO A 443 -20.18 -18.94 -3.76
CA PRO A 443 -21.11 -19.74 -4.56
C PRO A 443 -21.20 -19.26 -6.00
N LYS A 444 -21.30 -17.94 -6.23
CA LYS A 444 -21.39 -17.37 -7.58
C LYS A 444 -20.14 -17.60 -8.42
N VAL A 445 -18.97 -17.57 -7.77
CA VAL A 445 -17.68 -17.64 -8.45
C VAL A 445 -17.23 -19.09 -8.69
N TYR A 446 -17.51 -20.01 -7.74
CA TYR A 446 -16.91 -21.35 -7.77
C TYR A 446 -17.92 -22.50 -8.01
N HIS A 447 -19.23 -22.26 -7.97
CA HIS A 447 -20.25 -23.30 -8.21
C HIS A 447 -20.83 -23.33 -9.62
N HIS A 448 -20.35 -22.47 -10.55
CA HIS A 448 -20.80 -22.46 -11.95
C HIS A 448 -20.21 -23.62 -12.78
N GLN A 449 -20.09 -24.81 -12.22
CA GLN A 449 -19.67 -26.01 -12.97
C GLN A 449 -20.79 -26.62 -13.84
N GLY A 450 -22.03 -26.09 -13.79
CA GLY A 450 -23.18 -26.74 -14.44
C GLY A 450 -24.12 -25.90 -15.30
N ALA A 451 -23.97 -24.59 -15.37
CA ALA A 451 -24.88 -23.76 -16.19
C ALA A 451 -24.09 -22.73 -17.01
N VAL A 452 -24.06 -22.96 -18.29
CA VAL A 452 -23.62 -21.98 -19.30
C VAL A 452 -24.61 -20.81 -19.32
N LYS A 453 -24.40 -19.82 -18.45
CA LYS A 453 -24.81 -18.44 -18.70
C LYS A 453 -23.83 -17.52 -17.97
N LYS A 454 -23.01 -16.84 -18.77
CA LYS A 454 -22.05 -15.84 -18.32
C LYS A 454 -22.74 -14.78 -17.46
N PRO A 455 -22.22 -14.47 -16.28
CA PRO A 455 -21.91 -13.09 -16.02
C PRO A 455 -20.40 -12.93 -16.22
N ASN A 456 -19.98 -12.43 -17.34
CA ASN A 456 -18.68 -11.82 -17.48
C ASN A 456 -18.69 -10.58 -16.58
N LEU A 457 -18.38 -10.76 -15.30
CA LEU A 457 -18.17 -9.65 -14.34
C LEU A 457 -16.97 -8.79 -14.72
N LEU A 458 -16.23 -9.26 -15.74
CA LEU A 458 -15.09 -8.57 -16.35
C LEU A 458 -15.35 -8.19 -17.81
N ASP A 459 -16.57 -8.34 -18.38
CA ASP A 459 -16.95 -7.79 -19.69
C ASP A 459 -17.39 -6.33 -19.60
#